data_af06bbd89e437da4be662bcd945417e9
#
_entry.id   af06bbd89e437da4be662bcd945417e9
#
_cell.length_a   1.000
_cell.length_b   1.000
_cell.length_c   1.000
_cell.angle_alpha   90.00
_cell.angle_beta   90.00
_cell.angle_gamma   90.00
#
_symmetry.space_group_name_H-M   'P 1'
#
loop_
_entity.id
_entity.type
_entity.pdbx_description
1 polymer ?
#
loop_
_entity_poly.entity_id
_entity_poly.type
_entity_poly.pdbx_seq_one_letter_code
_entity_poly.pdbx_strand_id
1 'polypeptide(L)'
;MNTSLKILAGVAGVGLLAFGAGTAQADPSGTPAGNTRPLVGVGSDTTQGVMNALSNTVTVGGQKVISSWDATGSATINTTTAANCQGIARPNGSGAGRTALVNALGAAGAPCLTFARSSSLTLTATTPALTYIPFAVDAVTYVVSPNSTLPRSMSLTDLHGIYTCDPNYVGAGPNYAVHALLPQAGSGTRSFWESTVGINEADVVANKYPCISDTKNGKPIEEHDGRVLDANSIAPFSIAQFIAQGSGTLADIRGTAVLGSINGTPSLLLNTGSAATREVYNVIPSSKVTVSPYSDVFVGTGSGICQQPALIKTYGFGVDPSCGDTSKTTG
;
A
#
# COMPACT_ATOMS: atom_id res chain seq x y z
N MET A 1 0.84 26.22 79.43
CA MET A 1 1.74 25.37 78.65
C MET A 1 1.04 25.09 77.32
N ASN A 2 1.42 25.84 76.28
CA ASN A 2 0.79 25.76 74.96
C ASN A 2 1.70 24.91 74.06
N THR A 3 1.13 23.83 73.58
CA THR A 3 1.80 23.00 72.56
C THR A 3 1.10 23.21 71.22
N SER A 4 1.83 23.91 70.32
CA SER A 4 1.40 24.19 68.94
C SER A 4 1.66 22.97 68.05
N LEU A 5 0.63 22.40 67.48
CA LEU A 5 0.71 21.35 66.50
C LEU A 5 0.93 21.96 65.09
N LYS A 6 2.09 21.71 64.48
CA LYS A 6 2.38 22.12 63.08
C LYS A 6 1.90 21.05 62.12
N ILE A 7 0.86 21.38 61.32
CA ILE A 7 0.39 20.56 60.21
C ILE A 7 1.29 20.81 59.01
N LEU A 8 2.03 19.79 58.57
CA LEU A 8 2.73 19.79 57.27
C LEU A 8 1.71 19.48 56.17
N ALA A 9 1.45 20.46 55.33
CA ALA A 9 0.72 20.23 54.09
C ALA A 9 1.66 19.63 53.03
N GLY A 10 1.50 18.36 52.71
CA GLY A 10 2.17 17.71 51.58
C GLY A 10 1.51 18.12 50.27
N VAL A 11 2.23 18.82 49.41
CA VAL A 11 1.81 19.10 48.03
C VAL A 11 2.06 17.85 47.21
N ALA A 12 0.97 17.11 46.90
CA ALA A 12 1.02 16.04 45.89
C ALA A 12 1.11 16.67 44.51
N GLY A 13 2.33 16.67 43.96
CA GLY A 13 2.57 17.05 42.56
C GLY A 13 1.94 16.02 41.61
N VAL A 14 0.83 16.38 40.98
CA VAL A 14 0.28 15.64 39.85
C VAL A 14 1.20 15.87 38.66
N GLY A 15 2.08 14.90 38.40
CA GLY A 15 2.87 14.87 37.17
C GLY A 15 1.93 14.65 35.98
N LEU A 16 1.63 15.72 35.22
CA LEU A 16 1.08 15.60 33.88
C LEU A 16 2.11 14.84 33.03
N LEU A 17 1.86 13.56 32.79
CA LEU A 17 2.47 12.84 31.69
C LEU A 17 1.88 13.45 30.41
N ALA A 18 2.56 14.45 29.85
CA ALA A 18 2.37 14.87 28.49
C ALA A 18 2.75 13.66 27.62
N PHE A 19 1.76 12.87 27.22
CA PHE A 19 1.91 12.01 26.06
C PHE A 19 2.17 12.98 24.90
N GLY A 20 3.44 13.18 24.58
CA GLY A 20 3.83 13.82 23.35
C GLY A 20 3.16 13.05 22.23
N ALA A 21 2.15 13.64 21.58
CA ALA A 21 1.74 13.22 20.27
C ALA A 21 3.02 13.23 19.45
N GLY A 22 3.60 12.05 19.24
CA GLY A 22 4.70 11.88 18.31
C GLY A 22 4.22 12.50 17.01
N THR A 23 4.82 13.60 16.61
CA THR A 23 4.64 14.16 15.27
C THR A 23 4.91 12.98 14.35
N ALA A 24 3.87 12.54 13.61
CA ALA A 24 4.06 11.59 12.53
C ALA A 24 5.24 12.14 11.73
N GLN A 25 6.35 11.38 11.73
CA GLN A 25 7.57 11.83 11.06
C GLN A 25 7.20 12.01 9.61
N ALA A 26 7.18 13.26 9.17
CA ALA A 26 6.77 13.58 7.82
C ALA A 26 7.62 12.81 6.82
N ASP A 27 6.98 12.16 5.87
CA ASP A 27 7.62 11.59 4.70
C ASP A 27 8.58 12.58 4.01
N PRO A 28 9.60 12.03 3.33
CA PRO A 28 10.02 10.64 3.33
C PRO A 28 10.84 10.31 4.58
N SER A 29 10.61 9.11 5.13
CA SER A 29 11.35 8.61 6.30
C SER A 29 12.86 8.74 6.10
N GLY A 30 13.54 9.40 7.05
CA GLY A 30 15.00 9.57 7.05
C GLY A 30 15.54 10.63 6.10
N THR A 31 14.70 11.46 5.49
CA THR A 31 15.15 12.61 4.69
C THR A 31 14.99 13.89 5.54
N PRO A 32 16.07 14.63 5.83
CA PRO A 32 15.95 15.92 6.51
C PRO A 32 15.08 16.89 5.72
N ALA A 33 14.32 17.73 6.41
CA ALA A 33 13.52 18.76 5.79
C ALA A 33 14.40 19.61 4.83
N GLY A 34 13.97 19.73 3.57
CA GLY A 34 14.70 20.46 2.52
C GLY A 34 15.76 19.65 1.75
N ASN A 35 16.03 18.39 2.11
CA ASN A 35 16.97 17.55 1.36
C ASN A 35 16.20 16.61 0.44
N THR A 36 15.95 17.04 -0.78
CA THR A 36 15.24 16.26 -1.80
C THR A 36 16.22 15.40 -2.59
N ARG A 37 15.98 14.10 -2.62
CA ARG A 37 16.68 13.15 -3.49
C ARG A 37 16.07 13.21 -4.88
N PRO A 38 16.84 12.91 -5.96
CA PRO A 38 16.37 13.10 -7.34
C PRO A 38 15.21 12.18 -7.76
N LEU A 39 15.06 11.01 -7.13
CA LEU A 39 13.97 10.09 -7.42
C LEU A 39 12.89 10.25 -6.35
N VAL A 40 11.80 10.93 -6.70
CA VAL A 40 10.68 11.25 -5.81
C VAL A 40 9.49 10.36 -6.18
N GLY A 41 9.08 9.47 -5.27
CA GLY A 41 8.04 8.48 -5.51
C GLY A 41 6.86 8.55 -4.55
N VAL A 42 5.69 8.22 -5.10
CA VAL A 42 4.38 8.18 -4.40
C VAL A 42 3.61 6.93 -4.84
N GLY A 43 2.45 6.69 -4.28
CA GLY A 43 1.48 5.71 -4.82
C GLY A 43 1.22 4.54 -3.89
N SER A 44 1.39 3.30 -4.37
CA SER A 44 0.96 2.08 -3.69
C SER A 44 1.29 2.05 -2.19
N ASP A 45 0.28 1.81 -1.37
CA ASP A 45 0.44 1.49 0.04
C ASP A 45 1.13 0.13 0.23
N THR A 46 0.74 -0.87 -0.56
CA THR A 46 1.34 -2.22 -0.50
C THR A 46 2.87 -2.20 -0.47
N THR A 47 3.51 -1.34 -1.28
CA THR A 47 4.96 -1.29 -1.44
C THR A 47 5.62 -0.12 -0.71
N GLN A 48 4.87 0.66 0.05
CA GLN A 48 5.36 1.82 0.79
C GLN A 48 6.51 1.45 1.73
N GLY A 49 6.30 0.50 2.63
CA GLY A 49 7.29 0.15 3.65
C GLY A 49 8.61 -0.36 3.06
N VAL A 50 8.54 -1.28 2.09
CA VAL A 50 9.76 -1.79 1.43
C VAL A 50 10.48 -0.71 0.65
N MET A 51 9.75 0.20 -0.02
CA MET A 51 10.38 1.31 -0.75
C MET A 51 10.99 2.35 0.19
N ASN A 52 10.41 2.59 1.36
CA ASN A 52 11.02 3.43 2.40
C ASN A 52 12.35 2.85 2.89
N ALA A 53 12.41 1.54 3.11
CA ALA A 53 13.65 0.86 3.48
C ALA A 53 14.69 0.87 2.34
N LEU A 54 14.28 0.57 1.10
CA LEU A 54 15.12 0.65 -0.09
C LEU A 54 15.68 2.06 -0.30
N SER A 55 14.89 3.10 -0.03
CA SER A 55 15.32 4.50 -0.14
C SER A 55 16.43 4.87 0.83
N ASN A 56 16.58 4.12 1.91
CA ASN A 56 17.63 4.30 2.90
C ASN A 56 18.86 3.41 2.67
N THR A 57 18.73 2.40 1.79
CA THR A 57 19.77 1.40 1.52
C THR A 57 20.44 1.61 0.15
N VAL A 58 19.62 1.87 -0.89
CA VAL A 58 20.11 2.02 -2.26
C VAL A 58 20.82 3.36 -2.45
N THR A 59 22.03 3.31 -3.00
CA THR A 59 22.85 4.49 -3.32
C THR A 59 23.36 4.45 -4.77
N VAL A 60 23.58 5.62 -5.33
CA VAL A 60 24.27 5.80 -6.62
C VAL A 60 25.43 6.76 -6.37
N GLY A 61 26.65 6.34 -6.69
CA GLY A 61 27.86 7.12 -6.35
C GLY A 61 28.02 7.40 -4.86
N GLY A 62 27.56 6.49 -3.98
CA GLY A 62 27.59 6.64 -2.52
C GLY A 62 26.51 7.56 -1.95
N GLN A 63 25.64 8.16 -2.77
CA GLN A 63 24.57 9.04 -2.34
C GLN A 63 23.21 8.36 -2.39
N LYS A 64 22.36 8.56 -1.36
CA LYS A 64 20.97 8.12 -1.39
C LYS A 64 20.18 8.94 -2.41
N VAL A 65 19.51 8.29 -3.33
CA VAL A 65 18.86 8.95 -4.49
C VAL A 65 17.34 8.83 -4.50
N ILE A 66 16.74 8.01 -3.63
CA ILE A 66 15.29 7.75 -3.60
C ILE A 66 14.65 8.50 -2.42
N SER A 67 13.56 9.23 -2.67
CA SER A 67 12.60 9.73 -1.68
C SER A 67 11.27 9.03 -1.91
N SER A 68 10.80 8.26 -0.94
CA SER A 68 9.53 7.52 -1.02
C SER A 68 8.52 8.12 -0.04
N TRP A 69 7.43 8.67 -0.56
CA TRP A 69 6.37 9.31 0.23
C TRP A 69 5.27 8.32 0.55
N ASP A 70 4.80 8.34 1.79
CA ASP A 70 3.75 7.42 2.24
C ASP A 70 2.42 7.67 1.53
N ALA A 71 1.63 6.60 1.34
CA ALA A 71 0.31 6.68 0.71
C ALA A 71 -0.70 7.36 1.64
N THR A 72 -0.54 7.18 2.96
CA THR A 72 -1.40 7.76 3.99
C THR A 72 -0.63 8.77 4.84
N GLY A 73 -1.35 9.66 5.55
CA GLY A 73 -0.76 10.70 6.40
C GLY A 73 -1.46 12.05 6.26
N SER A 74 -0.70 13.14 6.13
CA SER A 74 -1.26 14.47 5.85
C SER A 74 -1.97 14.51 4.49
N ALA A 75 -2.99 15.34 4.35
CA ALA A 75 -3.74 15.48 3.10
C ALA A 75 -2.85 15.92 1.91
N THR A 76 -1.77 16.63 2.19
CA THR A 76 -0.83 17.12 1.18
C THR A 76 0.60 16.76 1.55
N ILE A 77 1.48 16.75 0.54
CA ILE A 77 2.93 16.53 0.64
C ILE A 77 3.71 17.66 -0.04
N ASN A 78 4.93 17.87 0.43
CA ASN A 78 5.89 18.83 -0.14
C ASN A 78 7.09 18.06 -0.68
N THR A 79 7.11 17.77 -1.96
CA THR A 79 8.04 16.77 -2.54
C THR A 79 9.42 17.31 -2.87
N THR A 80 9.51 18.62 -3.13
CA THR A 80 10.78 19.32 -3.34
C THR A 80 10.71 20.72 -2.72
N THR A 81 11.79 21.47 -2.73
CA THR A 81 11.80 22.87 -2.26
C THR A 81 11.21 23.86 -3.27
N ALA A 82 10.94 23.44 -4.51
CA ALA A 82 10.32 24.28 -5.52
C ALA A 82 8.88 24.66 -5.14
N ALA A 83 8.49 25.90 -5.37
CA ALA A 83 7.19 26.42 -4.96
C ALA A 83 6.01 25.65 -5.56
N ASN A 84 6.14 25.19 -6.82
CA ASN A 84 5.13 24.38 -7.50
C ASN A 84 5.04 22.93 -6.99
N CYS A 85 5.97 22.50 -6.15
CA CYS A 85 6.02 21.15 -5.55
C CYS A 85 5.60 21.13 -4.08
N GLN A 86 4.94 22.18 -3.62
CA GLN A 86 4.38 22.33 -2.27
C GLN A 86 2.87 22.11 -2.30
N GLY A 87 2.33 21.48 -1.25
CA GLY A 87 0.89 21.28 -1.11
C GLY A 87 0.27 20.32 -2.14
N ILE A 88 1.05 19.38 -2.70
CA ILE A 88 0.53 18.36 -3.63
C ILE A 88 -0.41 17.45 -2.85
N ALA A 89 -1.62 17.21 -3.38
CA ALA A 89 -2.53 16.21 -2.82
C ALA A 89 -1.82 14.86 -2.72
N ARG A 90 -1.86 14.24 -1.53
CA ARG A 90 -1.17 12.95 -1.29
C ARG A 90 -1.80 11.84 -2.13
N PRO A 91 -1.06 11.19 -3.04
CA PRO A 91 -1.59 10.06 -3.81
C PRO A 91 -1.66 8.81 -2.94
N ASN A 92 -2.87 8.30 -2.69
CA ASN A 92 -3.10 7.07 -1.94
C ASN A 92 -3.49 5.94 -2.91
N GLY A 93 -2.58 5.00 -3.14
CA GLY A 93 -2.76 3.83 -3.99
C GLY A 93 -2.05 3.91 -5.34
N SER A 94 -1.99 2.78 -6.03
CA SER A 94 -1.24 2.60 -7.29
C SER A 94 -1.76 3.47 -8.43
N GLY A 95 -3.08 3.51 -8.61
CA GLY A 95 -3.74 4.31 -9.65
C GLY A 95 -3.60 5.81 -9.38
N ALA A 96 -3.76 6.23 -8.11
CA ALA A 96 -3.58 7.62 -7.71
C ALA A 96 -2.13 8.07 -7.94
N GLY A 97 -1.14 7.23 -7.57
CA GLY A 97 0.29 7.50 -7.81
C GLY A 97 0.64 7.61 -9.28
N ARG A 98 0.14 6.69 -10.12
CA ARG A 98 0.31 6.73 -11.58
C ARG A 98 -0.25 8.02 -12.18
N THR A 99 -1.48 8.40 -11.81
CA THR A 99 -2.12 9.63 -12.28
C THR A 99 -1.31 10.86 -11.87
N ALA A 100 -0.89 10.92 -10.61
CA ALA A 100 -0.07 12.02 -10.11
C ALA A 100 1.28 12.13 -10.85
N LEU A 101 1.91 10.99 -11.16
CA LEU A 101 3.15 10.96 -11.95
C LEU A 101 2.94 11.51 -13.36
N VAL A 102 1.90 11.04 -14.09
CA VAL A 102 1.58 11.54 -15.43
C VAL A 102 1.36 13.06 -15.40
N ASN A 103 0.58 13.56 -14.46
CA ASN A 103 0.32 14.98 -14.31
C ASN A 103 1.60 15.78 -14.01
N ALA A 104 2.47 15.27 -13.14
CA ALA A 104 3.74 15.91 -12.82
C ALA A 104 4.70 15.97 -14.02
N LEU A 105 4.71 14.93 -14.86
CA LEU A 105 5.54 14.85 -16.06
C LEU A 105 5.02 15.74 -17.21
N GLY A 106 3.70 16.00 -17.24
CA GLY A 106 3.06 16.90 -18.22
C GLY A 106 3.14 18.37 -17.83
N ALA A 107 3.48 18.68 -16.59
CA ALA A 107 3.58 20.06 -16.10
C ALA A 107 4.85 20.76 -16.61
N ALA A 108 4.81 22.08 -16.69
CA ALA A 108 6.00 22.87 -17.05
C ALA A 108 7.05 22.87 -15.93
N GLY A 109 8.33 22.80 -16.28
CA GLY A 109 9.45 22.81 -15.35
C GLY A 109 9.91 21.43 -14.91
N ALA A 110 10.71 21.39 -13.84
CA ALA A 110 11.18 20.12 -13.27
C ALA A 110 10.00 19.38 -12.59
N PRO A 111 9.82 18.09 -12.86
CA PRO A 111 8.69 17.34 -12.30
C PRO A 111 8.82 17.19 -10.78
N CYS A 112 7.71 17.39 -10.08
CA CYS A 112 7.62 17.22 -8.63
C CYS A 112 7.61 15.74 -8.20
N LEU A 113 7.24 14.85 -9.10
CA LEU A 113 7.24 13.39 -8.94
C LEU A 113 7.99 12.78 -10.11
N THR A 114 8.78 11.76 -9.85
CA THR A 114 9.67 11.17 -10.86
C THR A 114 9.45 9.67 -11.04
N PHE A 115 8.79 9.01 -10.07
CA PHE A 115 8.32 7.64 -10.22
C PHE A 115 7.05 7.42 -9.39
N ALA A 116 6.33 6.34 -9.69
CA ALA A 116 5.22 5.89 -8.87
C ALA A 116 5.43 4.43 -8.42
N ARG A 117 5.00 4.11 -7.21
CA ARG A 117 4.90 2.73 -6.75
C ARG A 117 3.58 2.14 -7.23
N SER A 118 3.58 0.87 -7.66
CA SER A 118 2.37 0.17 -8.06
C SER A 118 2.35 -1.29 -7.63
N SER A 119 1.21 -1.77 -7.17
CA SER A 119 0.91 -3.17 -6.88
C SER A 119 -0.11 -3.76 -7.86
N SER A 120 -0.35 -3.05 -8.97
CA SER A 120 -1.15 -3.53 -10.10
C SER A 120 -0.52 -3.06 -11.42
N LEU A 121 -0.72 -3.84 -12.48
CA LEU A 121 -0.29 -3.51 -13.83
C LEU A 121 -1.42 -2.82 -14.58
N THR A 122 -1.16 -1.65 -15.14
CA THR A 122 -2.12 -0.92 -15.98
C THR A 122 -1.40 -0.39 -17.22
N LEU A 123 -1.59 -1.05 -18.35
CA LEU A 123 -0.93 -0.72 -19.62
C LEU A 123 -1.75 0.20 -20.54
N THR A 124 -2.80 0.85 -20.01
CA THR A 124 -3.53 1.90 -20.75
C THR A 124 -2.54 3.00 -21.14
N ALA A 125 -2.55 3.35 -22.42
CA ALA A 125 -1.66 4.37 -22.97
C ALA A 125 -1.67 5.67 -22.18
N THR A 126 -0.49 6.26 -22.00
CA THR A 126 -0.30 7.56 -21.33
C THR A 126 0.63 8.44 -22.14
N THR A 127 0.49 9.75 -21.93
CA THR A 127 1.43 10.76 -22.47
C THR A 127 1.95 11.60 -21.31
N PRO A 128 3.25 11.51 -21.00
CA PRO A 128 4.27 10.63 -21.63
C PRO A 128 4.06 9.14 -21.29
N ALA A 129 4.66 8.27 -22.09
CA ALA A 129 4.66 6.82 -21.87
C ALA A 129 5.40 6.45 -20.58
N LEU A 130 4.91 5.43 -19.90
CA LEU A 130 5.46 4.91 -18.65
C LEU A 130 5.93 3.47 -18.82
N THR A 131 6.95 3.09 -18.08
CA THR A 131 7.46 1.73 -17.96
C THR A 131 7.25 1.21 -16.55
N TYR A 132 6.60 0.06 -16.43
CA TYR A 132 6.38 -0.68 -15.17
C TYR A 132 7.55 -1.65 -14.98
N ILE A 133 8.39 -1.37 -14.01
CA ILE A 133 9.59 -2.17 -13.72
C ILE A 133 9.29 -3.03 -12.50
N PRO A 134 9.15 -4.36 -12.66
CA PRO A 134 8.89 -5.26 -11.55
C PRO A 134 10.12 -5.35 -10.64
N PHE A 135 9.90 -5.54 -9.34
CA PHE A 135 11.00 -5.71 -8.40
C PHE A 135 10.75 -6.78 -7.34
N ALA A 136 9.49 -7.20 -7.16
CA ALA A 136 9.13 -8.21 -6.18
C ALA A 136 7.79 -8.85 -6.55
N VAL A 137 7.52 -10.00 -5.94
CA VAL A 137 6.25 -10.72 -6.06
C VAL A 137 5.49 -10.62 -4.74
N ASP A 138 4.20 -10.29 -4.85
CA ASP A 138 3.20 -10.36 -3.78
C ASP A 138 2.13 -11.39 -4.12
N ALA A 139 1.31 -11.76 -3.16
CA ALA A 139 0.07 -12.48 -3.38
C ALA A 139 -1.05 -11.81 -2.58
N VAL A 140 -2.27 -11.91 -3.09
CA VAL A 140 -3.46 -11.39 -2.41
C VAL A 140 -4.37 -12.56 -2.07
N THR A 141 -4.88 -12.56 -0.85
CA THR A 141 -5.95 -13.46 -0.43
C THR A 141 -7.01 -12.67 0.33
N TYR A 142 -8.07 -13.34 0.72
CA TYR A 142 -9.07 -12.70 1.57
C TYR A 142 -8.73 -12.84 3.05
N VAL A 143 -9.21 -11.88 3.83
CA VAL A 143 -9.21 -11.90 5.29
C VAL A 143 -10.63 -11.80 5.82
N VAL A 144 -10.83 -12.41 6.97
CA VAL A 144 -12.08 -12.36 7.73
C VAL A 144 -11.78 -12.20 9.22
N SER A 145 -12.77 -11.80 10.00
CA SER A 145 -12.70 -11.84 11.46
C SER A 145 -12.59 -13.29 11.97
N PRO A 146 -11.91 -13.58 13.08
CA PRO A 146 -11.92 -14.91 13.69
C PRO A 146 -13.33 -15.40 14.07
N ASN A 147 -14.25 -14.46 14.31
CA ASN A 147 -15.66 -14.75 14.64
C ASN A 147 -16.55 -14.90 13.39
N SER A 148 -15.99 -14.79 12.19
CA SER A 148 -16.75 -14.97 10.96
C SER A 148 -17.10 -16.44 10.74
N THR A 149 -18.32 -16.67 10.25
CA THR A 149 -18.81 -18.00 9.83
C THR A 149 -18.33 -18.36 8.42
N LEU A 150 -17.72 -17.43 7.69
CA LEU A 150 -17.18 -17.72 6.35
C LEU A 150 -16.06 -18.76 6.40
N PRO A 151 -16.02 -19.69 5.42
CA PRO A 151 -14.97 -20.71 5.32
C PRO A 151 -13.58 -20.08 5.27
N ARG A 152 -12.60 -20.75 5.88
CA ARG A 152 -11.18 -20.37 5.81
C ARG A 152 -10.49 -20.90 4.54
N SER A 153 -11.20 -21.64 3.73
CA SER A 153 -10.78 -22.11 2.41
C SER A 153 -11.95 -21.95 1.45
N MET A 154 -11.80 -21.12 0.43
CA MET A 154 -12.81 -20.86 -0.59
C MET A 154 -12.20 -21.00 -1.98
N SER A 155 -13.03 -21.38 -2.95
CA SER A 155 -12.64 -21.32 -4.35
C SER A 155 -12.76 -19.88 -4.90
N LEU A 156 -12.16 -19.63 -6.07
CA LEU A 156 -12.40 -18.38 -6.78
C LEU A 156 -13.87 -18.22 -7.18
N THR A 157 -14.60 -19.32 -7.41
CA THR A 157 -16.04 -19.30 -7.68
C THR A 157 -16.83 -18.80 -6.46
N ASP A 158 -16.48 -19.26 -5.25
CA ASP A 158 -17.14 -18.77 -4.03
C ASP A 158 -16.89 -17.29 -3.81
N LEU A 159 -15.64 -16.86 -4.02
CA LEU A 159 -15.27 -15.43 -3.91
C LEU A 159 -15.97 -14.58 -4.98
N HIS A 160 -16.09 -15.07 -6.22
CA HIS A 160 -16.89 -14.43 -7.25
C HIS A 160 -18.34 -14.26 -6.82
N GLY A 161 -18.98 -15.33 -6.30
CA GLY A 161 -20.35 -15.25 -5.79
C GLY A 161 -20.52 -14.21 -4.67
N ILE A 162 -19.57 -14.14 -3.75
CA ILE A 162 -19.59 -13.13 -2.66
C ILE A 162 -19.48 -11.72 -3.25
N TYR A 163 -18.54 -11.45 -4.16
CA TYR A 163 -18.29 -10.11 -4.69
C TYR A 163 -19.25 -9.70 -5.83
N THR A 164 -20.06 -10.63 -6.35
CA THR A 164 -21.19 -10.32 -7.26
C THR A 164 -22.52 -10.20 -6.53
N CYS A 165 -22.52 -10.32 -5.19
CA CYS A 165 -23.70 -10.27 -4.34
C CYS A 165 -24.72 -11.38 -4.65
N ASP A 166 -24.27 -12.57 -5.03
CA ASP A 166 -25.14 -13.73 -5.25
C ASP A 166 -25.82 -14.12 -3.92
N PRO A 167 -27.18 -14.15 -3.85
CA PRO A 167 -27.91 -14.47 -2.61
C PRO A 167 -27.55 -15.81 -1.98
N ASN A 168 -27.02 -16.77 -2.74
CA ASN A 168 -26.56 -18.05 -2.22
C ASN A 168 -25.32 -17.93 -1.32
N TYR A 169 -24.54 -16.85 -1.48
CA TYR A 169 -23.31 -16.59 -0.73
C TYR A 169 -23.47 -15.48 0.31
N VAL A 170 -24.20 -14.42 -0.01
CA VAL A 170 -24.29 -13.22 0.84
C VAL A 170 -25.67 -13.02 1.48
N GLY A 171 -26.64 -13.86 1.20
CA GLY A 171 -28.02 -13.70 1.62
C GLY A 171 -28.79 -12.68 0.75
N ALA A 172 -30.10 -12.58 0.96
CA ALA A 172 -30.97 -11.70 0.20
C ALA A 172 -30.82 -10.22 0.65
N GLY A 173 -30.62 -9.30 -0.30
CA GLY A 173 -30.64 -7.87 -0.02
C GLY A 173 -32.01 -7.34 0.43
N PRO A 174 -32.09 -6.15 1.05
CA PRO A 174 -30.97 -5.23 1.34
C PRO A 174 -30.15 -5.58 2.61
N ASN A 175 -30.56 -6.59 3.37
CA ASN A 175 -29.89 -6.99 4.63
C ASN A 175 -28.94 -8.18 4.37
N TYR A 176 -27.82 -7.91 3.70
CA TYR A 176 -26.84 -8.94 3.41
C TYR A 176 -26.23 -9.53 4.68
N ALA A 177 -26.13 -10.86 4.72
CA ALA A 177 -25.46 -11.58 5.83
C ALA A 177 -23.93 -11.48 5.73
N VAL A 178 -23.41 -11.18 4.54
CA VAL A 178 -21.98 -10.97 4.28
C VAL A 178 -21.78 -9.64 3.56
N HIS A 179 -20.83 -8.84 4.04
CA HIS A 179 -20.41 -7.57 3.46
C HIS A 179 -19.03 -7.74 2.82
N ALA A 180 -18.98 -7.65 1.50
CA ALA A 180 -17.75 -7.64 0.75
C ALA A 180 -17.11 -6.25 0.85
N LEU A 181 -15.90 -6.16 1.37
CA LEU A 181 -15.16 -4.91 1.50
C LEU A 181 -14.13 -4.80 0.38
N LEU A 182 -13.94 -3.60 -0.14
CA LEU A 182 -12.84 -3.25 -1.04
C LEU A 182 -12.05 -2.09 -0.45
N PRO A 183 -10.74 -2.01 -0.69
CA PRO A 183 -9.99 -0.80 -0.41
C PRO A 183 -10.52 0.39 -1.21
N GLN A 184 -10.14 1.61 -0.81
CA GLN A 184 -10.50 2.86 -1.46
C GLN A 184 -10.20 2.85 -2.97
N ALA A 185 -10.94 3.65 -3.73
CA ALA A 185 -10.70 3.85 -5.16
C ALA A 185 -9.25 4.28 -5.43
N GLY A 186 -8.64 3.74 -6.48
CA GLY A 186 -7.24 3.99 -6.82
C GLY A 186 -6.24 3.03 -6.14
N SER A 187 -6.70 2.15 -5.24
CA SER A 187 -5.90 1.07 -4.67
C SER A 187 -5.47 0.05 -5.73
N GLY A 188 -4.20 -0.35 -5.71
CA GLY A 188 -3.71 -1.43 -6.56
C GLY A 188 -4.20 -2.81 -6.11
N THR A 189 -4.42 -2.99 -4.82
CA THR A 189 -5.00 -4.22 -4.26
C THR A 189 -6.46 -4.36 -4.67
N ARG A 190 -7.24 -3.25 -4.67
CA ARG A 190 -8.61 -3.23 -5.20
C ARG A 190 -8.66 -3.69 -6.66
N SER A 191 -7.91 -3.03 -7.54
CA SER A 191 -7.92 -3.35 -8.98
C SER A 191 -7.47 -4.78 -9.27
N PHE A 192 -6.46 -5.26 -8.56
CA PHE A 192 -6.01 -6.64 -8.70
C PHE A 192 -7.06 -7.64 -8.20
N TRP A 193 -7.70 -7.35 -7.05
CA TRP A 193 -8.73 -8.21 -6.48
C TRP A 193 -9.98 -8.28 -7.36
N GLU A 194 -10.44 -7.13 -7.87
CA GLU A 194 -11.56 -7.06 -8.81
C GLU A 194 -11.34 -7.98 -10.01
N SER A 195 -10.16 -7.91 -10.63
CA SER A 195 -9.78 -8.81 -11.71
C SER A 195 -9.75 -10.28 -11.26
N THR A 196 -9.24 -10.55 -10.06
CA THR A 196 -9.11 -11.91 -9.51
C THR A 196 -10.47 -12.56 -9.26
N VAL A 197 -11.43 -11.80 -8.73
CA VAL A 197 -12.79 -12.31 -8.43
C VAL A 197 -13.78 -12.08 -9.59
N GLY A 198 -13.33 -11.52 -10.72
CA GLY A 198 -14.12 -11.39 -11.94
C GLY A 198 -15.20 -10.30 -11.88
N ILE A 199 -14.93 -9.19 -11.21
CA ILE A 199 -15.74 -7.95 -11.25
C ILE A 199 -14.90 -6.81 -11.84
N ASN A 200 -15.51 -5.66 -12.07
CA ASN A 200 -14.81 -4.49 -12.59
C ASN A 200 -15.24 -3.19 -11.89
N GLU A 201 -14.33 -2.23 -11.86
CA GLU A 201 -14.51 -0.94 -11.17
C GLU A 201 -15.74 -0.17 -11.66
N ALA A 202 -16.06 -0.20 -12.97
CA ALA A 202 -17.20 0.53 -13.50
C ALA A 202 -18.53 0.00 -12.93
N ASP A 203 -18.66 -1.32 -12.78
CA ASP A 203 -19.82 -1.96 -12.17
C ASP A 203 -19.91 -1.66 -10.66
N VAL A 204 -18.76 -1.63 -9.96
CA VAL A 204 -18.70 -1.26 -8.53
C VAL A 204 -19.15 0.19 -8.33
N VAL A 205 -18.61 1.13 -9.11
CA VAL A 205 -18.98 2.55 -9.05
C VAL A 205 -20.45 2.76 -9.43
N ALA A 206 -20.99 1.98 -10.38
CA ALA A 206 -22.40 2.00 -10.74
C ALA A 206 -23.34 1.35 -9.69
N ASN A 207 -22.77 0.90 -8.56
CA ASN A 207 -23.50 0.19 -7.48
C ASN A 207 -24.26 -1.06 -7.97
N LYS A 208 -23.68 -1.76 -8.95
CA LYS A 208 -24.24 -3.03 -9.46
C LYS A 208 -24.14 -4.14 -8.41
N TYR A 209 -23.19 -4.03 -7.51
CA TYR A 209 -22.91 -4.99 -6.43
C TYR A 209 -23.16 -4.33 -5.05
N PRO A 210 -24.42 -4.23 -4.61
CA PRO A 210 -24.77 -3.43 -3.43
C PRO A 210 -24.35 -4.04 -2.09
N CYS A 211 -23.82 -5.27 -2.07
CA CYS A 211 -23.18 -5.86 -0.89
C CYS A 211 -21.73 -5.42 -0.70
N ILE A 212 -21.14 -4.73 -1.71
CA ILE A 212 -19.78 -4.20 -1.63
C ILE A 212 -19.78 -2.83 -0.95
N SER A 213 -18.77 -2.59 -0.12
CA SER A 213 -18.49 -1.27 0.44
C SER A 213 -16.99 -0.98 0.40
N ASP A 214 -16.62 0.24 0.04
CA ASP A 214 -15.25 0.77 0.15
C ASP A 214 -15.13 1.80 1.28
N THR A 215 -16.17 1.92 2.09
CA THR A 215 -16.20 2.76 3.28
C THR A 215 -16.69 1.99 4.51
N LYS A 216 -16.16 2.33 5.67
CA LYS A 216 -16.62 1.84 6.97
C LYS A 216 -16.69 3.00 7.95
N ASN A 217 -17.83 3.17 8.61
CA ASN A 217 -18.06 4.27 9.54
C ASN A 217 -17.81 5.66 8.93
N GLY A 218 -18.17 5.84 7.66
CA GLY A 218 -17.97 7.09 6.90
C GLY A 218 -16.54 7.41 6.51
N LYS A 219 -15.60 6.45 6.65
CA LYS A 219 -14.20 6.60 6.23
C LYS A 219 -13.87 5.61 5.13
N PRO A 220 -13.00 5.96 4.18
CA PRO A 220 -12.45 5.01 3.21
C PRO A 220 -11.81 3.83 3.93
N ILE A 221 -11.91 2.65 3.31
CA ILE A 221 -11.21 1.44 3.78
C ILE A 221 -9.81 1.50 3.21
N GLU A 222 -8.81 1.59 4.09
CA GLU A 222 -7.40 1.58 3.70
C GLU A 222 -6.93 0.15 3.39
N GLU A 223 -5.98 0.04 2.46
CA GLU A 223 -5.32 -1.23 2.18
C GLU A 223 -4.67 -1.78 3.46
N HIS A 224 -4.74 -3.09 3.65
CA HIS A 224 -4.00 -3.81 4.70
C HIS A 224 -4.35 -3.40 6.15
N ASP A 225 -5.52 -2.79 6.35
CA ASP A 225 -6.09 -2.49 7.67
C ASP A 225 -7.20 -3.49 8.03
N GLY A 226 -6.84 -4.54 8.78
CA GLY A 226 -7.81 -5.57 9.21
C GLY A 226 -8.68 -5.16 10.39
N ARG A 227 -8.46 -3.98 10.98
CA ARG A 227 -9.27 -3.46 12.10
C ARG A 227 -10.70 -3.07 11.67
N VAL A 228 -10.94 -2.94 10.38
CA VAL A 228 -12.26 -2.67 9.79
C VAL A 228 -13.17 -3.90 9.79
N LEU A 229 -12.62 -5.10 10.01
CA LEU A 229 -13.38 -6.35 9.91
C LEU A 229 -14.29 -6.56 11.13
N ASP A 230 -15.52 -6.97 10.84
CA ASP A 230 -16.45 -7.55 11.80
C ASP A 230 -16.77 -9.00 11.44
N ALA A 231 -17.68 -9.65 12.18
CA ALA A 231 -18.03 -11.06 11.95
C ALA A 231 -18.62 -11.34 10.57
N ASN A 232 -19.17 -10.33 9.91
CA ASN A 232 -19.86 -10.45 8.64
C ASN A 232 -19.08 -9.88 7.45
N SER A 233 -17.84 -9.46 7.66
CA SER A 233 -17.03 -8.81 6.63
C SER A 233 -15.98 -9.74 6.04
N ILE A 234 -15.70 -9.54 4.75
CA ILE A 234 -14.58 -10.14 4.01
C ILE A 234 -13.87 -9.04 3.22
N ALA A 235 -12.54 -9.03 3.20
CA ALA A 235 -11.73 -8.04 2.48
C ALA A 235 -10.52 -8.70 1.81
N PRO A 236 -9.98 -8.15 0.69
CA PRO A 236 -8.69 -8.56 0.16
C PRO A 236 -7.55 -8.07 1.06
N PHE A 237 -6.47 -8.84 1.11
CA PHE A 237 -5.28 -8.49 1.88
C PHE A 237 -4.01 -9.01 1.20
N SER A 238 -2.97 -8.19 1.11
CA SER A 238 -1.66 -8.61 0.65
C SER A 238 -1.02 -9.56 1.67
N ILE A 239 -0.53 -10.68 1.21
CA ILE A 239 0.17 -11.66 2.04
C ILE A 239 1.52 -11.07 2.49
N ALA A 240 2.22 -10.32 1.63
CA ALA A 240 3.44 -9.65 2.00
C ALA A 240 3.22 -8.67 3.16
N GLN A 241 2.18 -7.85 3.08
CA GLN A 241 1.81 -6.92 4.17
C GLN A 241 1.41 -7.66 5.44
N PHE A 242 0.67 -8.76 5.33
CA PHE A 242 0.28 -9.57 6.50
C PHE A 242 1.50 -10.15 7.23
N ILE A 243 2.50 -10.63 6.48
CA ILE A 243 3.77 -11.14 7.02
C ILE A 243 4.58 -10.01 7.66
N ALA A 244 4.76 -8.87 6.95
CA ALA A 244 5.57 -7.76 7.43
C ALA A 244 5.00 -7.13 8.72
N GLN A 245 3.69 -7.00 8.81
CA GLN A 245 3.01 -6.53 10.02
C GLN A 245 3.13 -7.58 11.15
N GLY A 246 2.95 -8.87 10.83
CA GLY A 246 3.03 -9.96 11.80
C GLY A 246 4.42 -10.21 12.36
N SER A 247 5.46 -9.91 11.61
CA SER A 247 6.85 -10.00 12.06
C SER A 247 7.34 -8.76 12.82
N GLY A 248 6.52 -7.70 12.91
CA GLY A 248 6.91 -6.42 13.49
C GLY A 248 7.82 -5.56 12.61
N THR A 249 7.99 -5.92 11.33
CA THR A 249 8.71 -5.11 10.35
C THR A 249 7.96 -3.82 10.03
N LEU A 250 6.62 -3.89 10.02
CA LEU A 250 5.70 -2.76 9.91
C LEU A 250 4.81 -2.68 11.14
N ALA A 251 4.19 -1.51 11.34
CA ALA A 251 3.17 -1.33 12.37
C ALA A 251 2.01 -2.31 12.13
N ASP A 252 1.61 -3.05 13.16
CA ASP A 252 0.56 -4.04 13.06
C ASP A 252 -0.83 -3.39 13.12
N ILE A 253 -1.49 -3.32 11.98
CA ILE A 253 -2.87 -2.86 11.82
C ILE A 253 -3.79 -3.98 11.29
N ARG A 254 -3.32 -5.24 11.31
CA ARG A 254 -4.15 -6.40 10.94
C ARG A 254 -5.34 -6.59 11.88
N GLY A 255 -5.28 -6.03 13.07
CA GLY A 255 -6.26 -6.31 14.10
C GLY A 255 -6.29 -7.80 14.43
N THR A 256 -7.47 -8.40 14.36
CA THR A 256 -7.68 -9.85 14.56
C THR A 256 -7.87 -10.61 13.24
N ALA A 257 -7.56 -9.99 12.11
CA ALA A 257 -7.76 -10.59 10.78
C ALA A 257 -7.07 -11.97 10.64
N VAL A 258 -7.79 -12.89 10.04
CA VAL A 258 -7.31 -14.24 9.72
C VAL A 258 -7.32 -14.39 8.20
N LEU A 259 -6.17 -14.83 7.63
CA LEU A 259 -6.06 -15.12 6.20
C LEU A 259 -6.87 -16.36 5.84
N GLY A 260 -7.61 -16.28 4.73
CA GLY A 260 -8.21 -17.44 4.08
C GLY A 260 -7.29 -18.03 3.00
N SER A 261 -7.49 -19.28 2.63
CA SER A 261 -6.83 -19.91 1.49
C SER A 261 -7.74 -19.93 0.25
N ILE A 262 -7.16 -19.72 -0.93
CA ILE A 262 -7.87 -19.79 -2.20
C ILE A 262 -7.51 -21.10 -2.90
N ASN A 263 -8.52 -21.85 -3.35
CA ASN A 263 -8.35 -23.14 -4.03
C ASN A 263 -7.45 -24.11 -3.25
N GLY A 264 -7.50 -24.08 -1.92
CA GLY A 264 -6.69 -24.93 -1.06
C GLY A 264 -5.21 -24.55 -0.96
N THR A 265 -4.78 -23.47 -1.60
CA THR A 265 -3.39 -23.00 -1.51
C THR A 265 -3.15 -22.35 -0.15
N PRO A 266 -2.14 -22.77 0.64
CA PRO A 266 -1.83 -22.17 1.92
C PRO A 266 -1.56 -20.67 1.81
N SER A 267 -2.20 -19.88 2.67
CA SER A 267 -2.19 -18.41 2.59
C SER A 267 -0.92 -17.72 3.09
N LEU A 268 -0.04 -18.44 3.81
CA LEU A 268 1.23 -17.90 4.33
C LEU A 268 2.47 -18.40 3.57
N LEU A 269 2.30 -19.07 2.44
CA LEU A 269 3.43 -19.32 1.56
C LEU A 269 3.79 -18.03 0.84
N LEU A 270 5.03 -17.60 1.01
CA LEU A 270 5.62 -16.55 0.20
C LEU A 270 5.55 -16.95 -1.28
N ASN A 271 4.37 -16.82 -1.90
CA ASN A 271 4.24 -16.08 -3.11
C ASN A 271 4.45 -16.75 -4.44
N THR A 272 5.00 -17.92 -4.54
CA THR A 272 5.13 -18.59 -5.85
C THR A 272 4.06 -19.64 -6.07
N GLY A 273 3.33 -20.02 -5.04
CA GLY A 273 2.29 -21.05 -5.09
C GLY A 273 0.85 -20.57 -4.82
N SER A 274 0.65 -19.25 -4.63
CA SER A 274 -0.69 -18.70 -4.40
C SER A 274 -1.51 -18.65 -5.69
N ALA A 275 -2.83 -18.85 -5.56
CA ALA A 275 -3.77 -18.73 -6.68
C ALA A 275 -3.88 -17.28 -7.22
N ALA A 276 -3.46 -16.28 -6.46
CA ALA A 276 -3.54 -14.87 -6.82
C ALA A 276 -2.21 -14.15 -6.53
N THR A 277 -1.18 -14.47 -7.31
CA THR A 277 0.13 -13.79 -7.29
C THR A 277 0.13 -12.60 -8.22
N ARG A 278 0.92 -11.57 -7.84
CA ARG A 278 1.15 -10.38 -8.65
C ARG A 278 2.58 -9.89 -8.52
N GLU A 279 3.13 -9.35 -9.59
CA GLU A 279 4.32 -8.52 -9.52
C GLU A 279 3.97 -7.15 -8.90
N VAL A 280 4.92 -6.56 -8.22
CA VAL A 280 4.87 -5.17 -7.76
C VAL A 280 5.95 -4.35 -8.43
N TYR A 281 5.66 -3.07 -8.71
CA TYR A 281 6.40 -2.28 -9.69
C TYR A 281 6.85 -0.93 -9.15
N ASN A 282 7.97 -0.46 -9.70
CA ASN A 282 8.29 0.95 -9.79
C ASN A 282 7.99 1.43 -11.22
N VAL A 283 7.18 2.48 -11.33
CA VAL A 283 6.69 3.00 -12.61
C VAL A 283 7.45 4.29 -12.91
N ILE A 284 8.18 4.34 -14.01
CA ILE A 284 9.01 5.48 -14.41
C ILE A 284 8.65 5.97 -15.81
N PRO A 285 9.02 7.19 -16.21
CA PRO A 285 8.91 7.63 -17.61
C PRO A 285 9.72 6.71 -18.51
N SER A 286 9.15 6.22 -19.61
CA SER A 286 9.84 5.31 -20.54
C SER A 286 11.12 5.94 -21.13
N SER A 287 11.16 7.26 -21.29
CA SER A 287 12.34 8.00 -21.71
C SER A 287 13.49 7.99 -20.70
N LYS A 288 13.28 7.48 -19.49
CA LYS A 288 14.27 7.46 -18.40
C LYS A 288 14.88 6.08 -18.13
N VAL A 289 14.46 5.04 -18.82
CA VAL A 289 14.96 3.67 -18.60
C VAL A 289 16.48 3.51 -18.80
N THR A 290 17.12 4.37 -19.59
CA THR A 290 18.57 4.36 -19.82
C THR A 290 19.32 5.51 -19.15
N VAL A 291 18.62 6.31 -18.33
CA VAL A 291 19.16 7.55 -17.76
C VAL A 291 19.44 7.38 -16.26
N SER A 292 20.67 7.63 -15.81
CA SER A 292 21.02 7.70 -14.39
C SER A 292 20.24 8.86 -13.71
N PRO A 293 19.78 8.71 -12.47
CA PRO A 293 19.88 7.54 -11.59
C PRO A 293 18.76 6.50 -11.77
N TYR A 294 17.82 6.67 -12.71
CA TYR A 294 16.72 5.72 -12.92
C TYR A 294 17.21 4.33 -13.33
N SER A 295 18.15 4.29 -14.33
CA SER A 295 18.74 3.04 -14.76
C SER A 295 19.45 2.32 -13.63
N ASP A 296 20.25 3.05 -12.85
CA ASP A 296 21.07 2.46 -11.79
C ASP A 296 20.20 1.90 -10.64
N VAL A 297 19.05 2.51 -10.42
CA VAL A 297 18.16 2.16 -9.29
C VAL A 297 17.15 1.09 -9.67
N PHE A 298 16.55 1.18 -10.87
CA PHE A 298 15.36 0.38 -11.21
C PHE A 298 15.60 -0.66 -12.31
N VAL A 299 16.55 -0.44 -13.23
CA VAL A 299 16.60 -1.19 -14.49
C VAL A 299 17.64 -2.30 -14.49
N GLY A 300 17.18 -3.50 -14.89
CA GLY A 300 18.02 -4.70 -14.99
C GLY A 300 18.29 -5.37 -13.65
N THR A 301 18.70 -6.62 -13.70
CA THR A 301 18.98 -7.45 -12.51
C THR A 301 20.13 -6.91 -11.65
N GLY A 302 21.02 -6.10 -12.22
CA GLY A 302 22.11 -5.42 -11.50
C GLY A 302 21.71 -4.11 -10.84
N SER A 303 20.47 -3.65 -10.97
CA SER A 303 20.00 -2.39 -10.38
C SER A 303 20.05 -2.40 -8.85
N GLY A 304 20.16 -1.21 -8.28
CA GLY A 304 20.26 -1.06 -6.82
C GLY A 304 19.13 -1.74 -6.05
N ILE A 305 17.91 -1.75 -6.58
CA ILE A 305 16.75 -2.43 -5.95
C ILE A 305 16.86 -3.95 -6.11
N CYS A 306 17.15 -4.46 -7.30
CA CYS A 306 17.24 -5.90 -7.57
C CYS A 306 18.37 -6.57 -6.78
N GLN A 307 19.36 -5.81 -6.35
CA GLN A 307 20.46 -6.29 -5.49
C GLN A 307 20.09 -6.33 -4.00
N GLN A 308 18.81 -6.08 -3.63
CA GLN A 308 18.35 -6.11 -2.23
C GLN A 308 17.35 -7.24 -1.91
N PRO A 309 17.55 -8.49 -2.36
CA PRO A 309 16.56 -9.56 -2.18
C PRO A 309 16.30 -9.90 -0.70
N ALA A 310 17.31 -9.77 0.16
CA ALA A 310 17.16 -10.01 1.60
C ALA A 310 16.23 -8.96 2.24
N LEU A 311 16.41 -7.69 1.91
CA LEU A 311 15.56 -6.60 2.40
C LEU A 311 14.12 -6.75 1.90
N ILE A 312 13.93 -7.06 0.61
CA ILE A 312 12.62 -7.30 0.00
C ILE A 312 11.88 -8.41 0.74
N LYS A 313 12.55 -9.53 1.04
CA LYS A 313 11.98 -10.65 1.81
C LYS A 313 11.61 -10.27 3.26
N THR A 314 12.37 -9.40 3.91
CA THR A 314 12.04 -8.90 5.26
C THR A 314 10.67 -8.21 5.30
N TYR A 315 10.27 -7.59 4.19
CA TYR A 315 8.95 -6.99 4.02
C TYR A 315 7.88 -7.95 3.48
N GLY A 316 8.13 -9.25 3.54
CA GLY A 316 7.15 -10.30 3.19
C GLY A 316 7.02 -10.60 1.70
N PHE A 317 7.73 -9.89 0.83
CA PHE A 317 7.67 -10.11 -0.63
C PHE A 317 8.54 -11.28 -1.09
N GLY A 318 8.11 -11.94 -2.17
CA GLY A 318 8.94 -12.89 -2.90
C GLY A 318 9.94 -12.20 -3.82
N VAL A 319 11.02 -12.92 -4.15
CA VAL A 319 11.96 -12.48 -5.18
C VAL A 319 11.31 -12.64 -6.55
N ASP A 320 11.43 -11.60 -7.36
CA ASP A 320 10.93 -11.61 -8.73
C ASP A 320 12.08 -11.94 -9.70
N PRO A 321 11.98 -13.02 -10.48
CA PRO A 321 12.98 -13.35 -11.50
C PRO A 321 13.03 -12.31 -12.63
N SER A 322 11.94 -11.54 -12.81
CA SER A 322 11.82 -10.46 -13.79
C SER A 322 12.26 -9.10 -13.24
N CYS A 323 12.90 -9.06 -12.06
CA CYS A 323 13.33 -7.80 -11.45
C CYS A 323 14.13 -6.95 -12.43
N GLY A 324 13.70 -5.71 -12.62
CA GLY A 324 14.38 -4.75 -13.51
C GLY A 324 13.99 -4.85 -14.99
N ASP A 325 13.04 -5.72 -15.37
CA ASP A 325 12.51 -5.83 -16.73
C ASP A 325 11.81 -4.54 -17.15
N THR A 326 12.03 -4.12 -18.41
CA THR A 326 11.47 -2.89 -18.98
C THR A 326 10.47 -3.13 -20.10
N SER A 327 10.02 -4.37 -20.30
CA SER A 327 9.12 -4.73 -21.41
C SER A 327 7.68 -4.25 -21.24
N LYS A 328 7.27 -3.91 -20.02
CA LYS A 328 5.89 -3.52 -19.67
C LYS A 328 5.73 -2.00 -19.78
N THR A 329 5.22 -1.53 -20.94
CA THR A 329 5.09 -0.09 -21.25
C THR A 329 3.65 0.31 -21.57
N THR A 330 3.32 1.58 -21.38
CA THR A 330 1.99 2.17 -21.69
C THR A 330 1.90 2.81 -23.07
N GLY A 331 2.85 2.55 -23.96
CA GLY A 331 2.84 3.09 -25.32
C GLY A 331 4.08 2.73 -26.09
#